data_386211fac90372b2adf89dbf6b91fc2e
#
_entry.id   386211fac90372b2adf89dbf6b91fc2e
#
_cell.length_a   1.000
_cell.length_b   1.000
_cell.length_c   1.000
_cell.angle_alpha   90.00
_cell.angle_beta   90.00
_cell.angle_gamma   90.00
#
_symmetry.space_group_name_H-M   'P 1'
#
loop_
_entity.id
_entity.type
_entity.pdbx_description
1 polymer ?
#
loop_
_entity_poly.entity_id
_entity_poly.type
_entity_poly.pdbx_seq_one_letter_code
_entity_poly.pdbx_strand_id
1 'polypeptide(L)'
;MKIRSSALGKIMTNPRKKGDTLSAGCKTYIKELVKEDLFNYKSTIDSKYLTKGIDMEDTSIDLYNEVHGTLYLKNTERLSNEFITGECDINAEDKIIDIKSSWSLETFPASPEDIDAVKTGYEYQLRAYMWLYDKPKAELAYCMVSTPDYLLKEWDNWDIHKVDKHDPFLRVTTISFERDTEKEELIAQRVKDCREFYNEYKDSILNKQLILS
;
A
#
# COMPACT_ATOMS: atom_id res chain seq x y z
N MET A 1 -1.66 4.31 18.82
CA MET A 1 -1.10 3.78 17.57
C MET A 1 -2.14 3.97 16.46
N LYS A 2 -1.73 4.50 15.29
CA LYS A 2 -2.49 4.52 14.03
C LYS A 2 -1.77 3.64 13.02
N ILE A 3 -2.51 2.96 12.14
CA ILE A 3 -1.93 2.11 11.10
C ILE A 3 -1.89 2.89 9.78
N ARG A 4 -0.77 2.81 9.05
CA ARG A 4 -0.68 3.38 7.70
C ARG A 4 -1.59 2.61 6.74
N SER A 5 -2.31 3.30 5.87
CA SER A 5 -3.20 2.68 4.86
C SER A 5 -2.47 1.62 4.04
N SER A 6 -1.23 1.89 3.62
CA SER A 6 -0.38 0.93 2.88
C SER A 6 0.05 -0.31 3.68
N ALA A 7 -0.14 -0.31 5.00
CA ALA A 7 0.18 -1.46 5.85
C ALA A 7 -1.04 -2.29 6.25
N LEU A 8 -2.25 -1.89 5.83
CA LEU A 8 -3.47 -2.62 6.19
C LEU A 8 -3.47 -4.05 5.67
N GLY A 9 -2.93 -4.31 4.48
CA GLY A 9 -2.78 -5.68 3.98
C GLY A 9 -2.03 -6.61 4.93
N LYS A 10 -1.10 -6.08 5.75
CA LYS A 10 -0.36 -6.89 6.74
C LYS A 10 -1.20 -7.27 7.94
N ILE A 11 -2.16 -6.43 8.35
CA ILE A 11 -2.98 -6.68 9.54
C ILE A 11 -4.34 -7.30 9.24
N MET A 12 -4.88 -7.09 8.04
CA MET A 12 -6.20 -7.60 7.65
C MET A 12 -6.19 -9.08 7.23
N THR A 13 -5.12 -9.79 7.51
CA THR A 13 -4.99 -11.24 7.30
C THR A 13 -5.71 -12.04 8.38
N ASN A 14 -6.36 -13.14 8.01
CA ASN A 14 -7.08 -13.99 8.94
C ASN A 14 -6.14 -14.97 9.68
N PRO A 15 -6.36 -15.22 10.98
CA PRO A 15 -5.61 -16.23 11.71
C PRO A 15 -5.95 -17.63 11.18
N ARG A 16 -4.93 -18.51 11.15
CA ARG A 16 -5.12 -19.92 10.77
C ARG A 16 -5.69 -20.76 11.92
N LYS A 17 -5.34 -20.38 13.16
CA LYS A 17 -5.78 -21.11 14.35
C LYS A 17 -7.13 -20.57 14.81
N LYS A 18 -8.08 -21.48 15.01
CA LYS A 18 -9.41 -21.16 15.57
C LYS A 18 -9.26 -20.57 16.97
N GLY A 19 -9.88 -19.42 17.20
CA GLY A 19 -9.83 -18.71 18.48
C GLY A 19 -8.75 -17.61 18.56
N ASP A 20 -7.80 -17.53 17.62
CA ASP A 20 -6.87 -16.41 17.54
C ASP A 20 -7.59 -15.20 16.91
N THR A 21 -7.37 -14.00 17.47
CA THR A 21 -7.91 -12.73 16.92
C THR A 21 -7.02 -12.22 15.79
N LEU A 22 -5.69 -12.35 15.95
CA LEU A 22 -4.70 -11.83 14.99
C LEU A 22 -3.90 -12.98 14.34
N SER A 23 -3.62 -12.85 13.05
CA SER A 23 -2.73 -13.78 12.35
C SER A 23 -1.28 -13.68 12.84
N ALA A 24 -0.47 -14.70 12.59
CA ALA A 24 0.95 -14.69 12.91
C ALA A 24 1.70 -13.55 12.21
N GLY A 25 1.38 -13.30 10.93
CA GLY A 25 1.95 -12.18 10.17
C GLY A 25 1.58 -10.81 10.75
N CYS A 26 0.32 -10.63 11.14
CA CYS A 26 -0.13 -9.43 11.84
C CYS A 26 0.64 -9.23 13.15
N LYS A 27 0.73 -10.26 14.00
CA LYS A 27 1.49 -10.20 15.25
C LYS A 27 2.97 -9.85 15.03
N THR A 28 3.59 -10.40 13.98
CA THR A 28 4.98 -10.06 13.60
C THR A 28 5.11 -8.58 13.26
N TYR A 29 4.22 -8.06 12.42
CA TYR A 29 4.23 -6.63 12.06
C TYR A 29 4.05 -5.72 13.28
N ILE A 30 3.12 -6.04 14.18
CA ILE A 30 2.92 -5.24 15.40
C ILE A 30 4.15 -5.29 16.33
N LYS A 31 4.83 -6.45 16.45
CA LYS A 31 6.09 -6.55 17.19
C LYS A 31 7.21 -5.68 16.60
N GLU A 32 7.25 -5.53 15.28
CA GLU A 32 8.17 -4.60 14.61
C GLU A 32 7.88 -3.15 15.02
N LEU A 33 6.59 -2.74 15.00
CA LEU A 33 6.19 -1.40 15.45
C LEU A 33 6.53 -1.13 16.91
N VAL A 34 6.37 -2.13 17.80
CA VAL A 34 6.78 -2.00 19.21
C VAL A 34 8.29 -1.79 19.33
N LYS A 35 9.09 -2.51 18.55
CA LYS A 35 10.57 -2.32 18.54
C LYS A 35 10.94 -0.94 18.00
N GLU A 36 10.32 -0.50 16.90
CA GLU A 36 10.54 0.84 16.35
C GLU A 36 10.29 1.94 17.40
N ASP A 37 9.21 1.78 18.19
CA ASP A 37 8.84 2.71 19.24
C ASP A 37 9.80 2.66 20.43
N LEU A 38 10.11 1.47 20.95
CA LEU A 38 10.98 1.30 22.11
C LEU A 38 12.44 1.73 21.87
N PHE A 39 12.95 1.49 20.68
CA PHE A 39 14.34 1.77 20.31
C PHE A 39 14.51 3.02 19.45
N ASN A 40 13.43 3.77 19.21
CA ASN A 40 13.41 5.03 18.46
C ASN A 40 14.13 4.94 17.10
N TYR A 41 13.80 3.90 16.30
CA TYR A 41 14.31 3.77 14.94
C TYR A 41 13.15 3.52 13.97
N LYS A 42 13.42 3.66 12.67
CA LYS A 42 12.48 3.26 11.62
C LYS A 42 13.16 2.22 10.74
N SER A 43 12.47 1.12 10.54
CA SER A 43 12.90 0.11 9.58
C SER A 43 12.83 0.69 8.17
N THR A 44 13.93 0.62 7.43
CA THR A 44 14.01 1.02 6.03
C THR A 44 13.98 -0.23 5.16
N ILE A 45 13.16 -0.20 4.13
CA ILE A 45 13.13 -1.26 3.12
C ILE A 45 13.95 -0.75 1.94
N ASP A 46 15.13 -1.30 1.75
CA ASP A 46 15.93 -1.09 0.54
C ASP A 46 15.46 -2.06 -0.54
N SER A 47 14.77 -1.53 -1.55
CA SER A 47 14.20 -2.33 -2.63
C SER A 47 14.13 -1.53 -3.92
N LYS A 48 14.80 -2.01 -4.97
CA LYS A 48 14.73 -1.41 -6.31
C LYS A 48 13.29 -1.25 -6.84
N TYR A 49 12.38 -2.11 -6.41
CA TYR A 49 10.96 -2.02 -6.76
C TYR A 49 10.28 -0.82 -6.10
N LEU A 50 10.57 -0.61 -4.82
CA LEU A 50 10.07 0.56 -4.08
C LEU A 50 10.68 1.85 -4.62
N THR A 51 12.00 1.85 -4.89
CA THR A 51 12.69 3.00 -5.48
C THR A 51 12.07 3.39 -6.83
N LYS A 52 11.86 2.41 -7.73
CA LYS A 52 11.15 2.69 -8.99
C LYS A 52 9.78 3.27 -8.75
N GLY A 53 9.00 2.71 -7.80
CA GLY A 53 7.66 3.21 -7.48
C GLY A 53 7.65 4.68 -7.09
N ILE A 54 8.61 5.07 -6.24
CA ILE A 54 8.75 6.46 -5.77
C ILE A 54 9.22 7.38 -6.89
N ASP A 55 10.29 7.00 -7.59
CA ASP A 55 10.95 7.87 -8.58
C ASP A 55 10.13 8.06 -9.86
N MET A 56 9.27 7.07 -10.18
CA MET A 56 8.45 7.06 -11.39
C MET A 56 6.97 7.37 -11.14
N GLU A 57 6.60 7.78 -9.93
CA GLU A 57 5.21 8.06 -9.57
C GLU A 57 4.64 9.19 -10.45
N ASP A 58 5.35 10.32 -10.57
CA ASP A 58 4.89 11.46 -11.39
C ASP A 58 4.76 11.06 -12.87
N THR A 59 5.74 10.31 -13.41
CA THR A 59 5.67 9.79 -14.79
C THR A 59 4.48 8.84 -14.98
N SER A 60 4.16 8.03 -13.97
CA SER A 60 3.01 7.12 -14.00
C SER A 60 1.68 7.88 -13.93
N ILE A 61 1.61 8.98 -13.18
CA ILE A 61 0.46 9.88 -13.16
C ILE A 61 0.28 10.55 -14.55
N ASP A 62 1.35 11.00 -15.17
CA ASP A 62 1.31 11.58 -16.52
C ASP A 62 0.80 10.57 -17.56
N LEU A 63 1.28 9.32 -17.50
CA LEU A 63 0.80 8.24 -18.37
C LEU A 63 -0.69 7.93 -18.13
N TYR A 64 -1.12 7.88 -16.87
CA TYR A 64 -2.53 7.72 -16.52
C TYR A 64 -3.38 8.85 -17.11
N ASN A 65 -2.94 10.09 -16.95
CA ASN A 65 -3.62 11.27 -17.49
C ASN A 65 -3.73 11.23 -19.03
N GLU A 66 -2.65 10.86 -19.70
CA GLU A 66 -2.62 10.71 -21.17
C GLU A 66 -3.68 9.71 -21.65
N VAL A 67 -3.73 8.53 -21.02
CA VAL A 67 -4.66 7.45 -21.40
C VAL A 67 -6.12 7.80 -21.12
N HIS A 68 -6.39 8.49 -20.02
CA HIS A 68 -7.76 8.82 -19.60
C HIS A 68 -8.23 10.20 -20.02
N GLY A 69 -7.38 11.00 -20.68
CA GLY A 69 -7.71 12.38 -21.10
C GLY A 69 -7.98 13.30 -19.90
N THR A 70 -7.24 13.11 -18.81
CA THR A 70 -7.38 13.86 -17.56
C THR A 70 -6.13 14.72 -17.30
N LEU A 71 -6.20 15.61 -16.30
CA LEU A 71 -5.09 16.46 -15.86
C LEU A 71 -4.98 16.43 -14.33
N TYR A 72 -5.03 15.24 -13.75
CA TYR A 72 -4.89 15.08 -12.31
C TYR A 72 -3.49 15.43 -11.85
N LEU A 73 -3.42 16.07 -10.69
CA LEU A 73 -2.17 16.37 -10.00
C LEU A 73 -1.96 15.35 -8.86
N LYS A 74 -0.69 15.11 -8.56
CA LYS A 74 -0.31 14.33 -7.39
C LYS A 74 -0.87 14.96 -6.12
N ASN A 75 -1.52 14.16 -5.30
CA ASN A 75 -1.96 14.57 -3.97
C ASN A 75 -0.76 14.60 -3.01
N THR A 76 -0.72 15.61 -2.16
CA THR A 76 0.30 15.79 -1.11
C THR A 76 -0.32 15.91 0.27
N GLU A 77 -1.65 15.79 0.38
CA GLU A 77 -2.36 15.88 1.63
C GLU A 77 -2.43 14.51 2.31
N ARG A 78 -1.87 14.41 3.52
CA ARG A 78 -1.98 13.24 4.37
C ARG A 78 -3.12 13.39 5.34
N LEU A 79 -4.11 12.50 5.28
CA LEU A 79 -5.24 12.48 6.19
C LEU A 79 -5.09 11.39 7.26
N SER A 80 -5.81 11.61 8.36
CA SER A 80 -5.85 10.67 9.49
C SER A 80 -7.21 10.73 10.18
N ASN A 81 -7.67 9.56 10.60
CA ASN A 81 -8.74 9.47 11.59
C ASN A 81 -8.23 8.82 12.89
N GLU A 82 -9.12 8.32 13.74
CA GLU A 82 -8.73 7.62 14.98
C GLU A 82 -7.87 6.37 14.71
N PHE A 83 -8.14 5.63 13.64
CA PHE A 83 -7.60 4.28 13.39
C PHE A 83 -6.42 4.27 12.43
N ILE A 84 -6.51 5.05 11.36
CA ILE A 84 -5.61 4.97 10.20
C ILE A 84 -5.07 6.34 9.80
N THR A 85 -3.97 6.29 9.04
CA THR A 85 -3.39 7.46 8.38
C THR A 85 -2.93 7.07 6.97
N GLY A 86 -3.08 7.97 6.01
CA GLY A 86 -2.70 7.71 4.63
C GLY A 86 -2.68 8.95 3.76
N GLU A 87 -2.04 8.77 2.61
CA GLU A 87 -1.93 9.73 1.53
C GLU A 87 -2.11 8.94 0.24
N CYS A 88 -3.19 9.21 -0.51
CA CYS A 88 -3.43 8.60 -1.81
C CYS A 88 -2.66 9.36 -2.88
N ASP A 89 -2.40 8.75 -4.02
CA ASP A 89 -1.59 9.38 -5.07
C ASP A 89 -2.36 10.48 -5.79
N ILE A 90 -3.65 10.27 -6.07
CA ILE A 90 -4.54 11.25 -6.69
C ILE A 90 -5.86 11.33 -5.92
N ASN A 91 -6.26 12.55 -5.54
CA ASN A 91 -7.56 12.86 -4.93
C ASN A 91 -8.42 13.59 -5.95
N ALA A 92 -9.14 12.84 -6.79
CA ALA A 92 -10.07 13.40 -7.77
C ALA A 92 -11.41 13.79 -7.10
N GLU A 93 -12.29 14.49 -7.84
CA GLU A 93 -13.56 14.99 -7.30
C GLU A 93 -14.46 13.87 -6.77
N ASP A 94 -14.61 12.79 -7.52
CA ASP A 94 -15.53 11.66 -7.26
C ASP A 94 -14.85 10.37 -6.81
N LYS A 95 -13.52 10.29 -6.91
CA LYS A 95 -12.75 9.08 -6.57
C LYS A 95 -11.35 9.40 -6.08
N ILE A 96 -10.73 8.42 -5.44
CA ILE A 96 -9.27 8.37 -5.28
C ILE A 96 -8.67 7.41 -6.30
N ILE A 97 -7.40 7.66 -6.67
CA ILE A 97 -6.65 6.75 -7.54
C ILE A 97 -5.32 6.47 -6.86
N ASP A 98 -4.98 5.19 -6.81
CA ASP A 98 -3.71 4.69 -6.28
C ASP A 98 -2.89 4.09 -7.43
N ILE A 99 -1.74 4.69 -7.70
CA ILE A 99 -0.88 4.38 -8.84
C ILE A 99 0.17 3.33 -8.45
N LYS A 100 0.34 2.34 -9.30
CA LYS A 100 1.37 1.31 -9.13
C LYS A 100 2.26 1.26 -10.37
N SER A 101 3.50 1.73 -10.25
CA SER A 101 4.51 1.62 -11.31
C SER A 101 5.00 0.17 -11.36
N SER A 102 4.64 -0.57 -12.41
CA SER A 102 5.10 -1.95 -12.60
C SER A 102 6.59 -2.02 -12.87
N TRP A 103 7.27 -3.03 -12.31
CA TRP A 103 8.73 -3.19 -12.45
C TRP A 103 9.16 -3.45 -13.90
N SER A 104 8.47 -4.36 -14.59
CA SER A 104 8.76 -4.76 -15.97
C SER A 104 7.50 -5.23 -16.68
N LEU A 105 7.56 -5.49 -17.98
CA LEU A 105 6.45 -6.10 -18.72
C LEU A 105 6.00 -7.45 -18.13
N GLU A 106 6.93 -8.22 -17.54
CA GLU A 106 6.59 -9.51 -16.92
C GLU A 106 5.75 -9.37 -15.64
N THR A 107 5.87 -8.23 -14.97
CA THR A 107 5.14 -7.97 -13.71
C THR A 107 3.92 -7.06 -13.91
N PHE A 108 3.73 -6.56 -15.13
CA PHE A 108 2.61 -5.70 -15.48
C PHE A 108 1.35 -6.54 -15.72
N PRO A 109 0.25 -6.28 -15.01
CA PRO A 109 -1.02 -6.93 -15.29
C PRO A 109 -1.60 -6.35 -16.58
N ALA A 110 -1.62 -7.14 -17.66
CA ALA A 110 -2.08 -6.68 -18.97
C ALA A 110 -3.61 -6.55 -19.07
N SER A 111 -4.36 -7.19 -18.15
CA SER A 111 -5.81 -7.07 -18.06
C SER A 111 -6.27 -6.87 -16.62
N PRO A 112 -7.48 -6.32 -16.40
CA PRO A 112 -8.07 -6.19 -15.06
C PRO A 112 -8.15 -7.52 -14.30
N GLU A 113 -8.32 -8.63 -14.99
CA GLU A 113 -8.41 -9.98 -14.42
C GLU A 113 -7.09 -10.48 -13.82
N ASP A 114 -5.96 -9.91 -14.27
CA ASP A 114 -4.63 -10.23 -13.76
C ASP A 114 -4.34 -9.53 -12.41
N ILE A 115 -5.19 -8.57 -12.00
CA ILE A 115 -5.00 -7.79 -10.78
C ILE A 115 -5.65 -8.50 -9.59
N ASP A 116 -4.83 -9.04 -8.70
CA ASP A 116 -5.29 -9.61 -7.42
C ASP A 116 -5.05 -8.62 -6.26
N ALA A 117 -5.93 -7.63 -6.14
CA ALA A 117 -5.84 -6.61 -5.10
C ALA A 117 -6.06 -7.17 -3.68
N VAL A 118 -6.77 -8.28 -3.55
CA VAL A 118 -6.98 -8.97 -2.26
C VAL A 118 -5.68 -9.60 -1.79
N LYS A 119 -5.01 -10.36 -2.66
CA LYS A 119 -3.75 -11.04 -2.36
C LYS A 119 -2.62 -10.05 -2.05
N THR A 120 -2.56 -8.95 -2.78
CA THR A 120 -1.55 -7.90 -2.54
C THR A 120 -1.86 -7.03 -1.33
N GLY A 121 -3.10 -7.05 -0.84
CA GLY A 121 -3.57 -6.19 0.24
C GLY A 121 -3.95 -4.77 -0.20
N TYR A 122 -3.90 -4.46 -1.49
CA TYR A 122 -4.24 -3.14 -2.01
C TYR A 122 -5.73 -2.81 -1.86
N GLU A 123 -6.62 -3.83 -1.85
CA GLU A 123 -8.03 -3.58 -1.56
C GLU A 123 -8.21 -2.81 -0.25
N TYR A 124 -7.58 -3.23 0.84
CA TYR A 124 -7.71 -2.55 2.13
C TYR A 124 -7.04 -1.18 2.14
N GLN A 125 -5.98 -0.97 1.38
CA GLN A 125 -5.36 0.34 1.20
C GLN A 125 -6.34 1.32 0.56
N LEU A 126 -7.02 0.91 -0.52
CA LEU A 126 -8.02 1.70 -1.22
C LEU A 126 -9.26 1.97 -0.33
N ARG A 127 -9.74 0.97 0.40
CA ARG A 127 -10.82 1.13 1.40
C ARG A 127 -10.49 2.21 2.42
N ALA A 128 -9.24 2.18 2.94
CA ALA A 128 -8.78 3.19 3.88
C ALA A 128 -8.73 4.60 3.27
N TYR A 129 -8.30 4.72 2.03
CA TYR A 129 -8.29 6.01 1.34
C TYR A 129 -9.70 6.54 1.10
N MET A 130 -10.64 5.70 0.62
CA MET A 130 -12.05 6.11 0.50
C MET A 130 -12.62 6.61 1.82
N TRP A 131 -12.30 5.95 2.93
CA TRP A 131 -12.72 6.38 4.26
C TRP A 131 -12.10 7.71 4.69
N LEU A 132 -10.77 7.88 4.50
CA LEU A 132 -10.06 9.10 4.91
C LEU A 132 -10.47 10.33 4.12
N TYR A 133 -10.64 10.19 2.80
CA TYR A 133 -10.95 11.28 1.89
C TYR A 133 -12.45 11.44 1.62
N ASP A 134 -13.28 10.63 2.28
CA ASP A 134 -14.75 10.61 2.12
C ASP A 134 -15.18 10.48 0.65
N LYS A 135 -14.57 9.53 -0.08
CA LYS A 135 -14.86 9.31 -1.50
C LYS A 135 -15.69 8.05 -1.71
N PRO A 136 -16.66 8.09 -2.65
CA PRO A 136 -17.52 6.94 -2.94
C PRO A 136 -16.80 5.83 -3.70
N LYS A 137 -15.69 6.16 -4.39
CA LYS A 137 -14.98 5.24 -5.29
C LYS A 137 -13.48 5.30 -5.11
N ALA A 138 -12.82 4.19 -5.44
CA ALA A 138 -11.38 4.11 -5.56
C ALA A 138 -10.99 3.34 -6.81
N GLU A 139 -9.86 3.71 -7.40
CA GLU A 139 -9.28 3.01 -8.55
C GLU A 139 -7.83 2.64 -8.23
N LEU A 140 -7.48 1.40 -8.54
CA LEU A 140 -6.11 0.92 -8.55
C LEU A 140 -5.64 0.92 -10.00
N ALA A 141 -4.61 1.71 -10.29
CA ALA A 141 -4.07 1.86 -11.64
C ALA A 141 -2.63 1.36 -11.71
N TYR A 142 -2.41 0.28 -12.45
CA TYR A 142 -1.07 -0.15 -12.80
C TYR A 142 -0.61 0.58 -14.04
N CYS A 143 0.54 1.26 -13.92
CA CYS A 143 1.17 2.00 -15.01
C CYS A 143 2.50 1.33 -15.34
N MET A 144 2.70 1.00 -16.62
CA MET A 144 3.96 0.48 -17.12
C MET A 144 4.79 1.62 -17.72
N VAL A 145 5.70 2.17 -16.93
CA VAL A 145 6.67 3.19 -17.31
C VAL A 145 8.08 2.60 -17.37
N SER A 146 8.96 3.18 -18.19
CA SER A 146 10.34 2.69 -18.33
C SER A 146 11.06 2.72 -16.99
N THR A 147 11.84 1.66 -16.73
CA THR A 147 12.67 1.60 -15.52
C THR A 147 13.91 2.48 -15.71
N PRO A 148 14.25 3.36 -14.75
CA PRO A 148 15.50 4.14 -14.80
C PRO A 148 16.75 3.27 -14.92
N ASP A 149 17.72 3.72 -15.70
CA ASP A 149 18.94 2.96 -16.01
C ASP A 149 19.73 2.56 -14.76
N TYR A 150 19.80 3.44 -13.77
CA TYR A 150 20.54 3.20 -12.52
C TYR A 150 19.95 2.09 -11.64
N LEU A 151 18.70 1.65 -11.92
CA LEU A 151 18.07 0.50 -11.26
C LEU A 151 18.29 -0.81 -12.00
N LEU A 152 18.82 -0.75 -13.23
CA LEU A 152 19.09 -1.91 -14.07
C LEU A 152 20.56 -2.28 -14.01
N LYS A 153 20.83 -3.57 -14.16
CA LYS A 153 22.18 -4.14 -14.28
C LYS A 153 22.43 -4.52 -15.72
N GLU A 154 23.71 -4.66 -16.11
CA GLU A 154 24.12 -5.02 -17.46
C GLU A 154 23.49 -6.33 -17.96
N TRP A 155 23.21 -7.26 -17.06
CA TRP A 155 22.63 -8.57 -17.38
C TRP A 155 21.09 -8.61 -17.33
N ASP A 156 20.43 -7.51 -16.92
CA ASP A 156 18.96 -7.43 -16.96
C ASP A 156 18.50 -7.35 -18.44
N ASN A 157 17.33 -7.92 -18.72
CA ASN A 157 16.74 -7.81 -20.05
C ASN A 157 16.12 -6.41 -20.22
N TRP A 158 16.84 -5.50 -20.84
CA TRP A 158 16.43 -4.11 -21.01
C TRP A 158 15.16 -3.95 -21.84
N ASP A 159 14.84 -4.87 -22.75
CA ASP A 159 13.66 -4.77 -23.63
C ASP A 159 12.34 -4.83 -22.87
N ILE A 160 12.29 -5.54 -21.73
CA ILE A 160 11.10 -5.61 -20.87
C ILE A 160 10.99 -4.42 -19.90
N HIS A 161 12.04 -3.60 -19.83
CA HIS A 161 12.11 -2.43 -18.95
C HIS A 161 12.00 -1.09 -19.69
N LYS A 162 12.32 -1.05 -20.99
CA LYS A 162 12.27 0.14 -21.85
C LYS A 162 11.01 0.09 -22.71
N VAL A 163 9.93 0.64 -22.18
CA VAL A 163 8.55 0.41 -22.67
C VAL A 163 7.91 1.62 -23.35
N ASP A 164 8.59 2.77 -23.42
CA ASP A 164 8.02 4.02 -23.98
C ASP A 164 7.75 3.93 -25.49
N LYS A 165 8.31 2.91 -26.15
CA LYS A 165 8.02 2.56 -27.56
C LYS A 165 6.62 1.96 -27.78
N HIS A 166 5.95 1.51 -26.71
CA HIS A 166 4.63 0.89 -26.80
C HIS A 166 3.53 1.95 -26.63
N ASP A 167 2.40 1.69 -27.26
CA ASP A 167 1.22 2.55 -27.16
C ASP A 167 0.84 2.78 -25.68
N PRO A 168 0.62 4.04 -25.25
CA PRO A 168 0.19 4.37 -23.89
C PRO A 168 -1.01 3.58 -23.42
N PHE A 169 -2.02 3.35 -24.27
CA PHE A 169 -3.23 2.56 -23.94
C PHE A 169 -2.93 1.12 -23.57
N LEU A 170 -1.82 0.56 -24.01
CA LEU A 170 -1.39 -0.80 -23.64
C LEU A 170 -0.60 -0.84 -22.33
N ARG A 171 -0.31 0.31 -21.73
CA ARG A 171 0.57 0.45 -20.56
C ARG A 171 -0.14 0.86 -19.29
N VAL A 172 -1.48 0.94 -19.31
CA VAL A 172 -2.31 1.24 -18.14
C VAL A 172 -3.40 0.18 -18.00
N THR A 173 -3.51 -0.39 -16.80
CA THR A 173 -4.59 -1.34 -16.46
C THR A 173 -5.19 -0.93 -15.13
N THR A 174 -6.52 -0.84 -15.05
CA THR A 174 -7.21 -0.36 -13.88
C THR A 174 -8.29 -1.30 -13.38
N ILE A 175 -8.55 -1.29 -12.07
CA ILE A 175 -9.74 -1.85 -11.45
C ILE A 175 -10.34 -0.85 -10.48
N SER A 176 -11.65 -0.89 -10.31
CA SER A 176 -12.38 0.06 -9.46
C SER A 176 -13.05 -0.64 -8.29
N PHE A 177 -13.21 0.10 -7.19
CA PHE A 177 -13.90 -0.32 -5.98
C PHE A 177 -14.91 0.75 -5.57
N GLU A 178 -16.09 0.30 -5.17
CA GLU A 178 -17.08 1.15 -4.50
C GLU A 178 -16.80 1.14 -2.99
N ARG A 179 -17.14 2.24 -2.30
CA ARG A 179 -17.01 2.36 -0.86
C ARG A 179 -17.86 1.30 -0.15
N ASP A 180 -17.35 0.79 0.96
CA ASP A 180 -17.98 -0.26 1.74
C ASP A 180 -17.74 0.03 3.24
N THR A 181 -18.80 0.50 3.91
CA THR A 181 -18.73 0.88 5.32
C THR A 181 -18.53 -0.33 6.25
N GLU A 182 -18.97 -1.52 5.86
CA GLU A 182 -18.71 -2.74 6.65
C GLU A 182 -17.21 -3.06 6.67
N LYS A 183 -16.52 -2.83 5.55
CA LYS A 183 -15.06 -2.96 5.50
C LYS A 183 -14.34 -1.92 6.37
N GLU A 184 -14.87 -0.69 6.46
CA GLU A 184 -14.34 0.34 7.37
C GLU A 184 -14.48 -0.09 8.83
N GLU A 185 -15.61 -0.66 9.22
CA GLU A 185 -15.83 -1.21 10.57
C GLU A 185 -14.88 -2.37 10.87
N LEU A 186 -14.65 -3.27 9.91
CA LEU A 186 -13.68 -4.35 10.04
C LEU A 186 -12.24 -3.83 10.23
N ILE A 187 -11.86 -2.78 9.49
CA ILE A 187 -10.57 -2.12 9.67
C ILE A 187 -10.48 -1.51 11.09
N ALA A 188 -11.52 -0.78 11.52
CA ALA A 188 -11.55 -0.18 12.85
C ALA A 188 -11.39 -1.24 13.95
N GLN A 189 -12.14 -2.34 13.88
CA GLN A 189 -12.04 -3.43 14.85
C GLN A 189 -10.65 -4.08 14.83
N ARG A 190 -10.10 -4.37 13.66
CA ARG A 190 -8.76 -4.95 13.53
C ARG A 190 -7.68 -4.04 14.13
N VAL A 191 -7.80 -2.73 13.97
CA VAL A 191 -6.86 -1.78 14.58
C VAL A 191 -6.97 -1.77 16.10
N LYS A 192 -8.18 -1.92 16.67
CA LYS A 192 -8.37 -2.08 18.11
C LYS A 192 -7.68 -3.33 18.64
N ASP A 193 -7.90 -4.48 17.99
CA ASP A 193 -7.25 -5.75 18.35
C ASP A 193 -5.71 -5.63 18.27
N CYS A 194 -5.20 -4.94 17.26
CA CYS A 194 -3.77 -4.66 17.11
C CYS A 194 -3.22 -3.77 18.24
N ARG A 195 -4.00 -2.79 18.72
CA ARG A 195 -3.60 -1.91 19.85
C ARG A 195 -3.51 -2.70 21.16
N GLU A 196 -4.47 -3.60 21.40
CA GLU A 196 -4.41 -4.47 22.58
C GLU A 196 -3.14 -5.30 22.55
N PHE A 197 -2.87 -6.01 21.47
CA PHE A 197 -1.67 -6.82 21.33
C PHE A 197 -0.37 -5.99 21.39
N TYR A 198 -0.37 -4.77 20.84
CA TYR A 198 0.75 -3.83 20.92
C TYR A 198 1.09 -3.50 22.38
N ASN A 199 0.08 -3.12 23.18
CA ASN A 199 0.26 -2.75 24.58
C ASN A 199 0.71 -3.97 25.42
N GLU A 200 0.06 -5.12 25.29
CA GLU A 200 0.46 -6.36 25.99
C GLU A 200 1.91 -6.75 25.69
N TYR A 201 2.31 -6.71 24.42
CA TYR A 201 3.66 -7.07 24.01
C TYR A 201 4.69 -6.06 24.51
N LYS A 202 4.40 -4.75 24.44
CA LYS A 202 5.25 -3.68 24.95
C LYS A 202 5.45 -3.83 26.46
N ASP A 203 4.39 -4.04 27.22
CA ASP A 203 4.43 -4.22 28.68
C ASP A 203 5.21 -5.49 29.06
N SER A 204 5.08 -6.56 28.30
CA SER A 204 5.85 -7.79 28.53
C SER A 204 7.37 -7.58 28.38
N ILE A 205 7.80 -6.67 27.51
CA ILE A 205 9.23 -6.32 27.35
C ILE A 205 9.69 -5.45 28.52
N LEU A 206 8.93 -4.41 28.87
CA LEU A 206 9.29 -3.49 29.95
C LEU A 206 9.32 -4.18 31.31
N ASN A 207 8.36 -5.07 31.59
CA ASN A 207 8.32 -5.83 32.85
C ASN A 207 9.46 -6.83 33.00
N LYS A 208 10.00 -7.39 31.89
CA LYS A 208 11.23 -8.23 31.96
C LYS A 208 12.45 -7.46 32.45
N GLN A 209 12.54 -6.16 32.16
CA GLN A 209 13.64 -5.34 32.63
C GLN A 209 13.58 -5.07 34.13
N LEU A 210 12.36 -4.96 34.69
CA LEU A 210 12.15 -4.75 36.13
C LEU A 210 12.46 -5.98 36.98
N ILE A 211 12.43 -7.20 36.40
CA ILE A 211 12.73 -8.45 37.12
C ILE A 211 14.26 -8.73 37.11
N LEU A 212 15.01 -8.12 36.21
CA LEU A 212 16.46 -8.33 36.04
C LEU A 212 17.31 -7.21 36.64
N SER A 213 16.68 -6.15 37.15
CA SER A 213 17.30 -5.02 37.85
C SER A 213 17.16 -5.17 39.36
#